data_3699513ac28b4ca997ab5ce01b5beff6
#
_entry.id   3699513ac28b4ca997ab5ce01b5beff6
#
_cell.length_a   1.000
_cell.length_b   1.000
_cell.length_c   1.000
_cell.angle_alpha   90.00
_cell.angle_beta   90.00
_cell.angle_gamma   90.00
#
_symmetry.space_group_name_H-M   'P 1'
#
loop_
_entity.id
_entity.type
_entity.pdbx_description
1 polymer ?
#
loop_
_entity_poly.entity_id
_entity_poly.type
_entity_poly.pdbx_seq_one_letter_code
_entity_poly.pdbx_strand_id
1 'polypeptide(L)'
;MSHLLIVEDDIAFGTMLQTWLRKKGFEVDKATSVGAAVKILSSSGSVDLVLSDLRLPDHDGLQLLSWMRKNDIYAPFIVMTNYAEVQNAVLAMKSGAADYIAKPVQPDILLQKINDATEGYAKSKNSNNATTDRKSKGGNAAANSRTANAKAADLESSTRQT
;
A
#
# COMPACT_ATOMS: atom_id res chain seq x y z
N MET A 1 -6.85 8.31 14.67
CA MET A 1 -6.66 6.84 14.63
C MET A 1 -6.30 6.44 13.22
N SER A 2 -5.19 5.74 13.05
CA SER A 2 -4.75 5.32 11.71
C SER A 2 -5.58 4.14 11.22
N HIS A 3 -5.91 4.15 9.94
CA HIS A 3 -6.67 3.12 9.26
C HIS A 3 -5.75 2.27 8.40
N LEU A 4 -5.67 0.99 8.70
CA LEU A 4 -4.82 0.03 8.01
C LEU A 4 -5.66 -0.92 7.15
N LEU A 5 -5.10 -1.36 6.03
CA LEU A 5 -5.65 -2.43 5.23
C LEU A 5 -4.66 -3.60 5.21
N ILE A 6 -5.10 -4.77 5.64
CA ILE A 6 -4.32 -6.00 5.54
C ILE A 6 -4.81 -6.79 4.33
N VAL A 7 -3.89 -7.20 3.46
CA VAL A 7 -4.19 -8.05 2.29
C VAL A 7 -3.44 -9.36 2.46
N GLU A 8 -4.18 -10.40 2.84
CA GLU A 8 -3.64 -11.72 3.19
C GLU A 8 -4.68 -12.79 2.91
N ASP A 9 -4.32 -13.82 2.15
CA ASP A 9 -5.23 -14.92 1.81
C ASP A 9 -5.35 -15.96 2.93
N ASP A 10 -4.36 -16.08 3.80
CA ASP A 10 -4.46 -16.91 5.00
C ASP A 10 -5.39 -16.24 6.01
N ILE A 11 -6.60 -16.79 6.15
CA ILE A 11 -7.66 -16.21 6.98
C ILE A 11 -7.25 -16.18 8.45
N ALA A 12 -6.65 -17.24 8.95
CA ALA A 12 -6.24 -17.32 10.36
C ALA A 12 -5.16 -16.28 10.69
N PHE A 13 -4.14 -16.18 9.84
CA PHE A 13 -3.05 -15.22 10.01
C PHE A 13 -3.55 -13.77 9.88
N GLY A 14 -4.36 -13.50 8.88
CA GLY A 14 -4.95 -12.17 8.68
C GLY A 14 -5.84 -11.74 9.84
N THR A 15 -6.65 -12.64 10.37
CA THR A 15 -7.51 -12.37 11.53
C THR A 15 -6.68 -12.12 12.80
N MET A 16 -5.63 -12.88 13.00
CA MET A 16 -4.71 -12.69 14.12
C MET A 16 -4.08 -11.30 14.08
N LEU A 17 -3.56 -10.90 12.92
CA LEU A 17 -2.96 -9.57 12.74
C LEU A 17 -3.99 -8.46 12.94
N GLN A 18 -5.18 -8.60 12.37
CA GLN A 18 -6.25 -7.62 12.51
C GLN A 18 -6.63 -7.41 13.98
N THR A 19 -6.81 -8.50 14.71
CA THR A 19 -7.18 -8.47 16.14
C THR A 19 -6.08 -7.81 16.96
N TRP A 20 -4.82 -8.16 16.69
CA TRP A 20 -3.69 -7.63 17.43
C TRP A 20 -3.51 -6.13 17.16
N LEU A 21 -3.60 -5.71 15.92
CA LEU A 21 -3.46 -4.31 15.55
C LEU A 21 -4.61 -3.45 16.06
N ARG A 22 -5.82 -3.97 16.08
CA ARG A 22 -6.97 -3.28 16.69
C ARG A 22 -6.75 -3.03 18.17
N LYS A 23 -6.17 -3.98 18.89
CA LYS A 23 -5.80 -3.81 20.30
C LYS A 23 -4.74 -2.73 20.50
N LYS A 24 -3.93 -2.46 19.49
CA LYS A 24 -2.92 -1.40 19.51
C LYS A 24 -3.49 -0.02 19.13
N GLY A 25 -4.78 0.08 18.84
CA GLY A 25 -5.47 1.32 18.57
C GLY A 25 -5.65 1.67 17.10
N PHE A 26 -5.42 0.74 16.19
CA PHE A 26 -5.66 0.96 14.77
C PHE A 26 -7.05 0.54 14.35
N GLU A 27 -7.62 1.21 13.36
CA GLU A 27 -8.72 0.68 12.58
C GLU A 27 -8.14 -0.22 11.49
N VAL A 28 -8.67 -1.43 11.35
CA VAL A 28 -8.08 -2.41 10.44
C VAL A 28 -9.15 -3.10 9.62
N ASP A 29 -9.09 -2.91 8.31
CA ASP A 29 -9.85 -3.70 7.35
C ASP A 29 -8.98 -4.83 6.80
N LYS A 30 -9.61 -5.86 6.27
CA LYS A 30 -8.95 -7.06 5.80
C LYS A 30 -9.51 -7.47 4.45
N ALA A 31 -8.60 -7.83 3.53
CA ALA A 31 -8.93 -8.36 2.22
C ALA A 31 -8.15 -9.65 1.98
N THR A 32 -8.74 -10.61 1.27
CA THR A 32 -8.11 -11.91 0.99
C THR A 32 -7.53 -12.01 -0.42
N SER A 33 -7.70 -10.96 -1.22
CA SER A 33 -7.22 -10.90 -2.60
C SER A 33 -6.96 -9.46 -3.01
N VAL A 34 -6.24 -9.27 -4.11
CA VAL A 34 -6.03 -7.93 -4.69
C VAL A 34 -7.36 -7.31 -5.09
N GLY A 35 -8.24 -8.08 -5.73
CA GLY A 35 -9.56 -7.60 -6.13
C GLY A 35 -10.40 -7.11 -4.96
N ALA A 36 -10.40 -7.83 -3.83
CA ALA A 36 -11.10 -7.40 -2.62
C ALA A 36 -10.47 -6.12 -2.04
N ALA A 37 -9.15 -6.02 -2.06
CA ALA A 37 -8.43 -4.81 -1.60
C ALA A 37 -8.79 -3.60 -2.46
N VAL A 38 -8.84 -3.75 -3.77
CA VAL A 38 -9.24 -2.69 -4.71
C VAL A 38 -10.64 -2.19 -4.38
N LYS A 39 -11.57 -3.09 -4.09
CA LYS A 39 -12.95 -2.71 -3.72
C LYS A 39 -12.97 -1.88 -2.44
N ILE A 40 -12.21 -2.29 -1.43
CA ILE A 40 -12.13 -1.54 -0.17
C ILE A 40 -11.51 -0.16 -0.39
N LEU A 41 -10.41 -0.09 -1.13
CA LEU A 41 -9.72 1.18 -1.42
C LEU A 41 -10.55 2.11 -2.27
N SER A 42 -11.43 1.57 -3.12
CA SER A 42 -12.31 2.37 -3.97
C SER A 42 -13.54 2.89 -3.25
N SER A 43 -14.03 2.18 -2.23
CA SER A 43 -15.32 2.47 -1.59
C SER A 43 -15.19 3.13 -0.22
N SER A 44 -14.15 2.83 0.55
CA SER A 44 -13.95 3.44 1.85
C SER A 44 -13.06 4.68 1.74
N GLY A 45 -13.09 5.51 2.74
CA GLY A 45 -12.24 6.70 2.80
C GLY A 45 -10.74 6.38 2.78
N SER A 46 -9.94 7.33 3.14
CA SER A 46 -8.48 7.21 3.06
C SER A 46 -7.93 6.12 4.01
N VAL A 47 -7.14 5.23 3.45
CA VAL A 47 -6.33 4.28 4.21
C VAL A 47 -4.96 4.91 4.47
N ASP A 48 -4.43 4.73 5.66
CA ASP A 48 -3.15 5.33 6.06
C ASP A 48 -1.96 4.41 5.77
N LEU A 49 -2.20 3.11 5.60
CA LEU A 49 -1.16 2.14 5.29
C LEU A 49 -1.78 0.84 4.77
N VAL A 50 -1.13 0.20 3.81
CA VAL A 50 -1.47 -1.13 3.32
C VAL A 50 -0.36 -2.10 3.71
N LEU A 51 -0.75 -3.21 4.34
CA LEU A 51 0.14 -4.32 4.69
C LEU A 51 -0.28 -5.52 3.86
N SER A 52 0.54 -5.93 2.90
CA SER A 52 0.14 -6.94 1.91
C SER A 52 1.16 -8.05 1.76
N ASP A 53 0.65 -9.27 1.64
CA ASP A 53 1.45 -10.40 1.15
C ASP A 53 1.80 -10.18 -0.34
N LEU A 54 2.90 -10.74 -0.78
CA LEU A 54 3.28 -10.74 -2.19
C LEU A 54 2.46 -11.73 -3.01
N ARG A 55 2.22 -12.91 -2.47
CA ARG A 55 1.48 -13.96 -3.18
C ARG A 55 0.03 -13.98 -2.73
N LEU A 56 -0.84 -13.60 -3.65
CA LEU A 56 -2.28 -13.58 -3.45
C LEU A 56 -2.93 -14.46 -4.52
N PRO A 57 -4.17 -14.97 -4.29
CA PRO A 57 -4.75 -15.96 -5.19
C PRO A 57 -5.04 -15.44 -6.60
N ASP A 58 -5.31 -14.16 -6.75
CA ASP A 58 -5.68 -13.55 -8.03
C ASP A 58 -4.53 -12.81 -8.71
N HIS A 59 -3.70 -12.09 -7.94
CA HIS A 59 -2.61 -11.27 -8.47
C HIS A 59 -1.44 -11.20 -7.48
N ASP A 60 -0.30 -10.74 -7.97
CA ASP A 60 0.84 -10.39 -7.14
C ASP A 60 0.53 -9.12 -6.32
N GLY A 61 0.98 -9.08 -5.07
CA GLY A 61 0.79 -7.92 -4.20
C GLY A 61 1.39 -6.62 -4.77
N LEU A 62 2.45 -6.71 -5.58
CA LEU A 62 3.03 -5.53 -6.23
C LEU A 62 2.11 -4.93 -7.30
N GLN A 63 1.23 -5.73 -7.87
CA GLN A 63 0.19 -5.21 -8.79
C GLN A 63 -0.80 -4.32 -8.04
N LEU A 64 -1.10 -4.64 -6.79
CA LEU A 64 -1.91 -3.76 -5.95
C LEU A 64 -1.21 -2.42 -5.71
N LEU A 65 0.08 -2.44 -5.38
CA LEU A 65 0.86 -1.22 -5.20
C LEU A 65 0.86 -0.36 -6.48
N SER A 66 1.09 -0.97 -7.64
CA SER A 66 1.00 -0.29 -8.93
C SER A 66 -0.36 0.35 -9.16
N TRP A 67 -1.43 -0.41 -8.90
CA TRP A 67 -2.79 0.08 -9.05
C TRP A 67 -3.06 1.28 -8.13
N MET A 68 -2.62 1.20 -6.89
CA MET A 68 -2.77 2.30 -5.92
C MET A 68 -2.14 3.59 -6.45
N ARG A 69 -0.90 3.51 -6.90
CA ARG A 69 -0.16 4.70 -7.39
C ARG A 69 -0.80 5.31 -8.64
N LYS A 70 -1.37 4.47 -9.50
CA LYS A 70 -2.10 4.94 -10.70
C LYS A 70 -3.42 5.62 -10.37
N ASN A 71 -4.00 5.29 -9.24
CA ASN A 71 -5.25 5.88 -8.76
C ASN A 71 -5.02 6.95 -7.70
N ASP A 72 -3.81 7.49 -7.64
CA ASP A 72 -3.43 8.59 -6.73
C ASP A 72 -3.61 8.24 -5.25
N ILE A 73 -3.45 6.97 -4.92
CA ILE A 73 -3.44 6.50 -3.54
C ILE A 73 -1.98 6.32 -3.13
N TYR A 74 -1.48 7.22 -2.28
CA TYR A 74 -0.07 7.29 -1.89
C TYR A 74 0.19 6.77 -0.48
N ALA A 75 -0.77 6.07 0.11
CA ALA A 75 -0.57 5.42 1.39
C ALA A 75 0.66 4.50 1.33
N PRO A 76 1.49 4.47 2.39
CA PRO A 76 2.63 3.57 2.43
C PRO A 76 2.20 2.12 2.31
N PHE A 77 3.04 1.33 1.64
CA PHE A 77 2.81 -0.07 1.35
C PHE A 77 3.93 -0.89 1.97
N ILE A 78 3.60 -1.75 2.91
CA ILE A 78 4.54 -2.67 3.53
C ILE A 78 4.27 -4.07 3.01
N VAL A 79 5.31 -4.73 2.54
CA VAL A 79 5.23 -6.08 1.98
C VAL A 79 5.56 -7.12 3.05
N MET A 80 4.70 -8.13 3.17
CA MET A 80 5.01 -9.35 3.93
C MET A 80 5.55 -10.41 2.98
N THR A 81 6.67 -11.03 3.32
CA THR A 81 7.32 -11.99 2.43
C THR A 81 7.89 -13.18 3.20
N ASN A 82 7.91 -14.36 2.59
CA ASN A 82 8.62 -15.51 3.14
C ASN A 82 10.13 -15.37 2.92
N TYR A 83 10.93 -16.07 3.74
CA TYR A 83 12.39 -16.03 3.64
C TYR A 83 12.91 -16.39 2.26
N ALA A 84 12.24 -17.31 1.56
CA ALA A 84 12.62 -17.72 0.21
C ALA A 84 12.43 -16.63 -0.83
N GLU A 85 11.80 -15.50 -0.48
CA GLU A 85 11.38 -14.46 -1.41
C GLU A 85 12.08 -13.11 -1.14
N VAL A 86 13.27 -13.12 -0.54
CA VAL A 86 14.01 -11.89 -0.24
C VAL A 86 14.28 -11.06 -1.50
N GLN A 87 14.51 -11.70 -2.64
CA GLN A 87 14.69 -11.00 -3.91
C GLN A 87 13.44 -10.23 -4.32
N ASN A 88 12.26 -10.77 -4.01
CA ASN A 88 10.99 -10.08 -4.26
C ASN A 88 10.81 -8.87 -3.34
N ALA A 89 11.35 -8.92 -2.13
CA ALA A 89 11.37 -7.75 -1.25
C ALA A 89 12.20 -6.60 -1.83
N VAL A 90 13.34 -6.90 -2.46
CA VAL A 90 14.15 -5.88 -3.15
C VAL A 90 13.37 -5.26 -4.30
N LEU A 91 12.65 -6.08 -5.10
CA LEU A 91 11.79 -5.58 -6.17
C LEU A 91 10.67 -4.70 -5.62
N ALA A 92 10.09 -5.07 -4.48
CA ALA A 92 9.05 -4.29 -3.82
C ALA A 92 9.56 -2.90 -3.45
N MET A 93 10.74 -2.81 -2.85
CA MET A 93 11.35 -1.53 -2.48
C MET A 93 11.62 -0.67 -3.73
N LYS A 94 12.10 -1.27 -4.82
CA LYS A 94 12.31 -0.58 -6.10
C LYS A 94 10.99 -0.11 -6.72
N SER A 95 9.90 -0.81 -6.44
CA SER A 95 8.57 -0.47 -6.96
C SER A 95 7.86 0.61 -6.13
N GLY A 96 8.44 1.05 -5.03
CA GLY A 96 7.91 2.12 -4.21
C GLY A 96 7.29 1.67 -2.89
N ALA A 97 7.49 0.42 -2.46
CA ALA A 97 7.08 0.00 -1.12
C ALA A 97 7.87 0.76 -0.06
N ALA A 98 7.20 1.09 1.04
CA ALA A 98 7.84 1.81 2.14
C ALA A 98 8.80 0.91 2.92
N ASP A 99 8.45 -0.36 3.07
CA ASP A 99 9.26 -1.33 3.79
C ASP A 99 8.81 -2.76 3.47
N TYR A 100 9.50 -3.73 4.01
CA TYR A 100 9.10 -5.13 3.97
C TYR A 100 9.32 -5.79 5.32
N ILE A 101 8.62 -6.89 5.57
CA ILE A 101 8.81 -7.69 6.76
C ILE A 101 8.77 -9.18 6.40
N ALA A 102 9.73 -9.95 6.91
CA ALA A 102 9.80 -11.38 6.65
C ALA A 102 8.85 -12.15 7.57
N LYS A 103 8.22 -13.19 7.04
CA LYS A 103 7.46 -14.15 7.84
C LYS A 103 8.40 -15.21 8.41
N PRO A 104 8.23 -15.67 9.65
CA PRO A 104 7.17 -15.29 10.59
C PRO A 104 7.31 -13.87 11.11
N VAL A 105 6.19 -13.16 11.18
CA VAL A 105 6.17 -11.74 11.54
C VAL A 105 6.44 -11.57 13.03
N GLN A 106 7.43 -10.74 13.36
CA GLN A 106 7.70 -10.33 14.75
C GLN A 106 6.84 -9.12 15.09
N PRO A 107 5.93 -9.21 16.08
CA PRO A 107 4.94 -8.16 16.33
C PRO A 107 5.56 -6.79 16.63
N ASP A 108 6.61 -6.72 17.43
CA ASP A 108 7.24 -5.46 17.82
C ASP A 108 7.90 -4.77 16.62
N ILE A 109 8.53 -5.54 15.74
CA ILE A 109 9.16 -5.02 14.51
C ILE A 109 8.09 -4.52 13.56
N LEU A 110 6.99 -5.27 13.40
CA LEU A 110 5.89 -4.86 12.55
C LEU A 110 5.28 -3.53 13.04
N LEU A 111 5.02 -3.42 14.34
CA LEU A 111 4.45 -2.21 14.92
C LEU A 111 5.34 -1.00 14.69
N GLN A 112 6.65 -1.16 14.86
CA GLN A 112 7.62 -0.09 14.62
C GLN A 112 7.60 0.34 13.15
N LYS A 113 7.60 -0.59 12.22
CA LYS A 113 7.57 -0.29 10.78
C LYS A 113 6.26 0.43 10.40
N ILE A 114 5.14 0.01 10.95
CA ILE A 114 3.84 0.66 10.72
C ILE A 114 3.86 2.10 11.23
N ASN A 115 4.32 2.31 12.46
CA ASN A 115 4.38 3.64 13.06
C ASN A 115 5.31 4.57 12.27
N ASP A 116 6.49 4.11 11.91
CA ASP A 116 7.44 4.90 11.13
C ASP A 116 6.86 5.28 9.75
N ALA A 117 6.22 4.36 9.07
CA ALA A 117 5.64 4.60 7.76
C ALA A 117 4.44 5.56 7.83
N THR A 118 3.55 5.39 8.81
CA THR A 118 2.38 6.25 8.96
C THR A 118 2.76 7.66 9.40
N GLU A 119 3.74 7.82 10.26
CA GLU A 119 4.27 9.13 10.65
C GLU A 119 4.92 9.84 9.47
N GLY A 120 5.73 9.14 8.68
CA GLY A 120 6.33 9.68 7.47
C GLY A 120 5.29 10.13 6.46
N TYR A 121 4.23 9.35 6.28
CA TYR A 121 3.12 9.68 5.38
C TYR A 121 2.34 10.92 5.85
N ALA A 122 2.06 11.03 7.14
CA ALA A 122 1.37 12.18 7.71
C ALA A 122 2.18 13.47 7.52
N LYS A 123 3.48 13.41 7.71
CA LYS A 123 4.39 14.55 7.47
C LYS A 123 4.43 14.93 5.99
N SER A 124 4.46 13.95 5.11
CA SER A 124 4.44 14.16 3.65
C SER A 124 3.13 14.82 3.19
N LYS A 125 1.99 14.40 3.72
CA LYS A 125 0.68 15.03 3.44
C LYS A 125 0.67 16.49 3.85
N ASN A 126 1.15 16.80 5.03
CA ASN A 126 1.18 18.18 5.53
C ASN A 126 2.11 19.07 4.70
N SER A 127 3.23 18.55 4.25
CA SER A 127 4.16 19.27 3.37
C SER A 127 3.55 19.54 2.00
N ASN A 128 2.84 18.56 1.43
CA ASN A 128 2.19 18.71 0.12
C ASN A 128 1.01 19.68 0.17
N ASN A 129 0.26 19.70 1.25
CA ASN A 129 -0.81 20.67 1.43
C ASN A 129 -0.26 22.10 1.54
N ALA A 130 0.84 22.28 2.23
CA ALA A 130 1.50 23.59 2.33
C ALA A 130 2.09 24.04 0.98
N THR A 131 2.53 23.09 0.14
CA THR A 131 3.10 23.38 -1.18
C THR A 131 2.01 23.62 -2.23
N THR A 132 0.85 22.98 -2.12
CA THR A 132 -0.26 23.15 -3.04
C THR A 132 -0.89 24.53 -2.89
N ASP A 133 -0.99 25.05 -1.68
CA ASP A 133 -1.48 26.39 -1.44
C ASP A 133 -0.58 27.49 -2.05
N ARG A 134 0.72 27.20 -2.19
CA ARG A 134 1.67 28.11 -2.85
C ARG A 134 1.69 27.96 -4.37
N LYS A 135 1.33 26.78 -4.90
CA LYS A 135 1.35 26.49 -6.35
C LYS A 135 0.01 26.76 -7.06
N SER A 136 -1.06 27.01 -6.33
CA SER A 136 -2.34 27.34 -6.93
C SER A 136 -2.33 28.64 -7.73
N LYS A 137 -1.26 29.42 -7.67
CA LYS A 137 -1.06 30.64 -8.48
C LYS A 137 -0.26 30.42 -9.77
N GLY A 138 0.12 29.19 -10.11
CA GLY A 138 1.06 28.94 -11.21
C GLY A 138 0.69 27.84 -12.22
N GLY A 139 -0.53 27.46 -12.37
CA GLY A 139 -1.10 26.77 -13.54
C GLY A 139 -0.38 25.57 -14.18
N ASN A 140 0.12 24.59 -13.40
CA ASN A 140 0.80 23.41 -13.97
C ASN A 140 0.13 22.07 -13.63
N ALA A 141 -1.17 22.06 -13.37
CA ALA A 141 -1.90 20.84 -13.07
C ALA A 141 -2.12 19.93 -14.30
N ALA A 142 -1.98 20.45 -15.53
CA ALA A 142 -2.23 19.73 -16.78
C ALA A 142 -1.14 18.70 -17.13
N ALA A 143 0.09 18.89 -16.66
CA ALA A 143 1.20 17.97 -16.96
C ALA A 143 1.15 16.67 -16.17
N ASN A 144 0.56 16.67 -14.98
CA ASN A 144 0.48 15.47 -14.13
C ASN A 144 -0.61 14.48 -14.56
N SER A 145 -1.68 14.96 -15.23
CA SER A 145 -2.74 14.07 -15.69
C SER A 145 -2.32 13.23 -16.91
N ARG A 146 -1.41 13.74 -17.75
CA ARG A 146 -0.90 13.00 -18.91
C ARG A 146 0.04 11.87 -18.54
N THR A 147 0.83 12.02 -17.47
CA THR A 147 1.75 10.99 -17.00
C THR A 147 1.00 9.84 -16.31
N ALA A 148 -0.11 10.12 -15.65
CA ALA A 148 -0.94 9.11 -15.03
C ALA A 148 -1.63 8.20 -16.06
N ASN A 149 -2.08 8.75 -17.19
CA ASN A 149 -2.72 8.00 -18.27
C ASN A 149 -1.74 7.06 -19.00
N ALA A 150 -0.49 7.47 -19.18
CA ALA A 150 0.53 6.62 -19.79
C ALA A 150 0.88 5.43 -18.91
N LYS A 151 0.93 5.61 -17.59
CA LYS A 151 1.19 4.52 -16.63
C LYS A 151 0.04 3.51 -16.54
N ALA A 152 -1.20 3.93 -16.73
CA ALA A 152 -2.36 3.04 -16.76
C ALA A 152 -2.34 2.11 -17.98
N ALA A 153 -1.91 2.59 -19.14
CA ALA A 153 -1.76 1.78 -20.35
C ALA A 153 -0.67 0.71 -20.20
N ASP A 154 0.45 1.04 -19.54
CA ASP A 154 1.55 0.11 -19.31
C ASP A 154 1.16 -1.06 -18.40
N LEU A 155 0.28 -0.85 -17.42
CA LEU A 155 -0.18 -1.92 -16.55
C LEU A 155 -1.08 -2.90 -17.29
N GLU A 156 -1.98 -2.42 -18.14
CA GLU A 156 -2.88 -3.26 -18.92
C GLU A 156 -2.10 -4.16 -19.88
N SER A 157 -1.05 -3.65 -20.52
CA SER A 157 -0.23 -4.46 -21.41
C SER A 157 0.60 -5.50 -20.66
N SER A 158 1.07 -5.23 -19.43
CA SER A 158 1.80 -6.22 -18.65
C SER A 158 0.91 -7.34 -18.11
N THR A 159 -0.37 -7.07 -17.84
CA THR A 159 -1.32 -8.07 -17.40
C THR A 159 -1.72 -9.03 -18.50
N ARG A 160 -1.67 -8.62 -19.76
CA ARG A 160 -1.99 -9.47 -20.92
C ARG A 160 -0.88 -10.44 -21.31
N GLN A 161 0.35 -10.25 -20.83
CA GLN A 161 1.48 -11.12 -21.12
C GLN A 161 1.64 -12.27 -20.12
N THR A 162 0.84 -12.34 -19.09
CA THR A 162 0.80 -13.45 -18.14
C THR A 162 -0.40 -14.34 -18.41
#